data_70c26303ca7b11c0a05f920b41878cbf
#
_entry.id   70c26303ca7b11c0a05f920b41878cbf
#
_cell.length_a   1.000
_cell.length_b   1.000
_cell.length_c   1.000
_cell.angle_alpha   90.00
_cell.angle_beta   90.00
_cell.angle_gamma   90.00
#
_symmetry.space_group_name_H-M   'P 1'
#
loop_
_entity.id
_entity.type
_entity.pdbx_description
1 polymer ?
#
loop_
_entity_poly.entity_id
_entity_poly.type
_entity_poly.pdbx_seq_one_letter_code
_entity_poly.pdbx_strand_id
1 'polypeptide(L)'
;MKNKQKGFTLIELLVVVAIIGILAAVGVVAYSGYTSSAKKSAAKSNHSAVLKYVASEMKKCNIGTDSGNAMKDKDGVEKLTCSEVGTSGKVAEAAIAALNDFKNSYGEVNGSKLAIVAGATTAPTCSNSTKGQTTIADDGSSIYIFTCATDDGTAANGNLLSNQAVVE
;
A
#
# COMPACT_ATOMS: atom_id res chain seq x y z
N MET A 1 24.01 62.94 8.49
CA MET A 1 23.89 62.00 9.61
C MET A 1 24.34 60.63 9.16
N LYS A 2 25.42 60.04 9.70
CA LYS A 2 25.85 58.69 9.36
C LYS A 2 25.03 57.69 10.19
N ASN A 3 24.16 56.93 9.56
CA ASN A 3 23.50 55.81 10.22
C ASN A 3 24.55 54.74 10.58
N LYS A 4 24.81 54.54 11.85
CA LYS A 4 25.63 53.41 12.33
C LYS A 4 24.85 52.13 12.10
N GLN A 5 25.22 51.37 11.09
CA GLN A 5 24.72 50.02 10.91
C GLN A 5 25.26 49.17 12.08
N LYS A 6 24.33 48.64 12.91
CA LYS A 6 24.67 47.68 13.93
C LYS A 6 24.87 46.32 13.27
N GLY A 7 26.09 45.83 13.26
CA GLY A 7 26.41 44.47 12.80
C GLY A 7 26.09 43.45 13.86
N PHE A 8 25.81 42.19 13.44
CA PHE A 8 25.63 41.03 14.37
C PHE A 8 26.96 40.71 15.07
N THR A 9 26.86 40.35 16.32
CA THR A 9 28.02 39.84 17.08
C THR A 9 28.27 38.38 16.72
N LEU A 10 29.53 37.96 16.84
CA LEU A 10 29.94 36.58 16.55
C LEU A 10 29.24 35.58 17.49
N ILE A 11 29.01 35.97 18.75
CA ILE A 11 28.31 35.12 19.74
C ILE A 11 26.82 34.95 19.42
N GLU A 12 26.14 35.98 18.94
CA GLU A 12 24.75 35.89 18.51
C GLU A 12 24.57 34.89 17.37
N LEU A 13 25.49 34.90 16.39
CA LEU A 13 25.45 33.94 15.29
C LEU A 13 25.76 32.53 15.77
N LEU A 14 26.74 32.36 16.65
CA LEU A 14 27.14 31.06 17.18
C LEU A 14 26.01 30.37 17.99
N VAL A 15 25.30 31.13 18.82
CA VAL A 15 24.17 30.61 19.60
C VAL A 15 23.02 30.18 18.68
N VAL A 16 22.71 30.98 17.65
CA VAL A 16 21.65 30.65 16.69
C VAL A 16 21.94 29.35 15.93
N VAL A 17 23.16 29.17 15.42
CA VAL A 17 23.50 27.93 14.69
C VAL A 17 23.56 26.72 15.63
N ALA A 18 23.92 26.88 16.89
CA ALA A 18 23.88 25.81 17.87
C ALA A 18 22.43 25.35 18.14
N ILE A 19 21.52 26.29 18.35
CA ILE A 19 20.09 25.99 18.56
C ILE A 19 19.49 25.30 17.32
N ILE A 20 19.73 25.83 16.13
CA ILE A 20 19.26 25.23 14.89
C ILE A 20 19.81 23.80 14.72
N GLY A 21 21.07 23.58 15.03
CA GLY A 21 21.70 22.26 14.98
C GLY A 21 21.02 21.24 15.88
N ILE A 22 20.71 21.61 17.13
CA ILE A 22 19.99 20.73 18.07
C ILE A 22 18.57 20.45 17.56
N LEU A 23 17.83 21.48 17.16
CA LEU A 23 16.46 21.33 16.66
C LEU A 23 16.41 20.47 15.39
N ALA A 24 17.36 20.65 14.48
CA ALA A 24 17.45 19.85 13.26
C ALA A 24 17.73 18.37 13.58
N ALA A 25 18.64 18.08 14.51
CA ALA A 25 18.96 16.70 14.89
C ALA A 25 17.73 15.95 15.45
N VAL A 26 17.00 16.58 16.39
CA VAL A 26 15.77 16.00 16.95
C VAL A 26 14.65 15.91 15.89
N GLY A 27 14.51 16.95 15.07
CA GLY A 27 13.47 17.01 14.04
C GLY A 27 13.59 15.90 13.00
N VAL A 28 14.80 15.58 12.53
CA VAL A 28 15.03 14.52 11.52
C VAL A 28 14.62 13.14 12.06
N VAL A 29 14.97 12.82 13.31
CA VAL A 29 14.61 11.52 13.91
C VAL A 29 13.10 11.39 14.08
N ALA A 30 12.44 12.43 14.61
CA ALA A 30 10.98 12.43 14.78
C ALA A 30 10.25 12.32 13.42
N TYR A 31 10.71 13.05 12.40
CA TYR A 31 10.12 13.02 11.08
C TYR A 31 10.27 11.64 10.39
N SER A 32 11.43 11.00 10.52
CA SER A 32 11.66 9.66 9.95
C SER A 32 10.74 8.61 10.58
N GLY A 33 10.54 8.65 11.89
CA GLY A 33 9.61 7.77 12.60
C GLY A 33 8.16 7.98 12.18
N TYR A 34 7.73 9.22 12.05
CA TYR A 34 6.39 9.56 11.58
C TYR A 34 6.13 9.08 10.15
N THR A 35 7.06 9.34 9.23
CA THR A 35 6.91 8.91 7.83
C THR A 35 6.89 7.39 7.68
N SER A 36 7.69 6.66 8.45
CA SER A 36 7.67 5.19 8.47
C SER A 36 6.32 4.66 8.96
N SER A 37 5.79 5.20 10.04
CA SER A 37 4.47 4.84 10.57
C SER A 37 3.35 5.15 9.58
N ALA A 38 3.40 6.30 8.90
CA ALA A 38 2.43 6.68 7.89
C ALA A 38 2.43 5.72 6.69
N LYS A 39 3.61 5.33 6.20
CA LYS A 39 3.75 4.35 5.11
C LYS A 39 3.17 2.99 5.48
N LYS A 40 3.45 2.51 6.69
CA LYS A 40 2.88 1.27 7.23
C LYS A 40 1.35 1.34 7.31
N SER A 41 0.81 2.45 7.81
CA SER A 41 -0.64 2.66 7.89
C SER A 41 -1.29 2.71 6.51
N ALA A 42 -0.65 3.35 5.54
CA ALA A 42 -1.13 3.38 4.15
C ALA A 42 -1.17 1.97 3.53
N ALA A 43 -0.14 1.15 3.74
CA ALA A 43 -0.14 -0.24 3.27
C ALA A 43 -1.29 -1.07 3.89
N LYS A 44 -1.56 -0.89 5.19
CA LYS A 44 -2.70 -1.54 5.86
C LYS A 44 -4.05 -1.04 5.33
N SER A 45 -4.16 0.25 5.03
CA SER A 45 -5.35 0.83 4.41
C SER A 45 -5.60 0.25 3.01
N ASN A 46 -4.56 0.11 2.19
CA ASN A 46 -4.63 -0.53 0.88
C ASN A 46 -5.15 -1.97 0.99
N HIS A 47 -4.62 -2.75 1.94
CA HIS A 47 -5.11 -4.10 2.20
C HIS A 47 -6.61 -4.14 2.46
N SER A 48 -7.10 -3.29 3.35
CA SER A 48 -8.52 -3.22 3.70
C SER A 48 -9.38 -2.77 2.51
N ALA A 49 -8.88 -1.85 1.69
CA ALA A 49 -9.57 -1.39 0.49
C ALA A 49 -9.68 -2.51 -0.56
N VAL A 50 -8.59 -3.24 -0.80
CA VAL A 50 -8.56 -4.40 -1.72
C VAL A 50 -9.56 -5.47 -1.27
N LEU A 51 -9.53 -5.84 0.01
CA LEU A 51 -10.43 -6.85 0.55
C LEU A 51 -11.91 -6.47 0.35
N LYS A 52 -12.26 -5.22 0.68
CA LYS A 52 -13.63 -4.73 0.52
C LYS A 52 -14.04 -4.67 -0.96
N TYR A 53 -13.15 -4.23 -1.84
CA TYR A 53 -13.40 -4.15 -3.27
C TYR A 53 -13.67 -5.55 -3.84
N VAL A 54 -12.75 -6.50 -3.63
CA VAL A 54 -12.91 -7.88 -4.12
C VAL A 54 -14.20 -8.50 -3.58
N ALA A 55 -14.47 -8.38 -2.29
CA ALA A 55 -15.68 -8.93 -1.70
C ALA A 55 -16.97 -8.30 -2.27
N SER A 56 -16.96 -6.99 -2.56
CA SER A 56 -18.12 -6.32 -3.14
C SER A 56 -18.34 -6.71 -4.60
N GLU A 57 -17.27 -6.85 -5.37
CA GLU A 57 -17.37 -7.25 -6.79
C GLU A 57 -17.82 -8.71 -6.95
N MET A 58 -17.31 -9.61 -6.10
CA MET A 58 -17.76 -10.99 -6.08
C MET A 58 -19.27 -11.12 -5.78
N LYS A 59 -19.77 -10.32 -4.82
CA LYS A 59 -21.21 -10.30 -4.52
C LYS A 59 -22.07 -9.83 -5.67
N LYS A 60 -21.59 -8.95 -6.55
CA LYS A 60 -22.34 -8.53 -7.76
C LYS A 60 -22.57 -9.72 -8.67
N CYS A 61 -21.58 -10.58 -8.86
CA CYS A 61 -21.74 -11.80 -9.64
C CYS A 61 -22.78 -12.74 -9.03
N ASN A 62 -22.78 -12.89 -7.69
CA ASN A 62 -23.70 -13.82 -7.02
C ASN A 62 -25.17 -13.36 -7.05
N ILE A 63 -25.42 -12.06 -6.98
CA ILE A 63 -26.80 -11.53 -6.99
C ILE A 63 -27.32 -11.19 -8.40
N GLY A 64 -26.51 -11.39 -9.43
CA GLY A 64 -26.93 -11.21 -10.83
C GLY A 64 -27.35 -9.79 -11.22
N THR A 65 -26.90 -8.77 -10.47
CA THR A 65 -27.34 -7.37 -10.68
C THR A 65 -26.63 -6.67 -11.81
N ASP A 66 -25.47 -7.14 -12.22
CA ASP A 66 -24.76 -6.62 -13.40
C ASP A 66 -24.74 -7.65 -14.52
N SER A 67 -24.79 -7.19 -15.75
CA SER A 67 -24.83 -7.92 -17.02
C SER A 67 -23.86 -9.11 -17.19
N GLY A 68 -23.52 -9.77 -16.09
CA GLY A 68 -22.57 -10.88 -16.04
C GLY A 68 -21.11 -10.46 -15.91
N ASN A 69 -20.81 -9.21 -15.56
CA ASN A 69 -19.46 -8.68 -15.47
C ASN A 69 -19.21 -7.93 -14.17
N ALA A 70 -17.97 -8.01 -13.70
CA ALA A 70 -17.50 -7.35 -12.48
C ALA A 70 -16.08 -6.79 -12.66
N MET A 71 -15.57 -6.07 -11.63
CA MET A 71 -14.22 -5.54 -11.57
C MET A 71 -13.87 -4.65 -12.77
N LYS A 72 -14.36 -3.39 -12.74
CA LYS A 72 -14.01 -2.38 -13.75
C LYS A 72 -12.69 -1.68 -13.36
N ASP A 73 -11.88 -1.44 -14.39
CA ASP A 73 -10.70 -0.57 -14.23
C ASP A 73 -11.10 0.92 -14.16
N LYS A 74 -10.10 1.80 -14.00
CA LYS A 74 -10.29 3.26 -13.95
C LYS A 74 -10.95 3.84 -15.21
N ASP A 75 -10.85 3.17 -16.33
CA ASP A 75 -11.40 3.57 -17.62
C ASP A 75 -12.82 2.99 -17.86
N GLY A 76 -13.35 2.26 -16.85
CA GLY A 76 -14.66 1.62 -16.88
C GLY A 76 -14.69 0.31 -17.67
N VAL A 77 -13.52 -0.21 -18.07
CA VAL A 77 -13.42 -1.48 -18.80
C VAL A 77 -13.56 -2.63 -17.82
N GLU A 78 -14.48 -3.53 -18.13
CA GLU A 78 -14.75 -4.74 -17.34
C GLU A 78 -13.60 -5.72 -17.45
N LYS A 79 -13.16 -6.27 -16.32
CA LYS A 79 -11.99 -7.15 -16.20
C LYS A 79 -12.34 -8.57 -15.80
N LEU A 80 -13.54 -8.81 -15.27
CA LEU A 80 -14.00 -10.12 -14.86
C LEU A 80 -15.39 -10.38 -15.44
N THR A 81 -15.54 -11.50 -16.14
CA THR A 81 -16.84 -12.06 -16.47
C THR A 81 -17.29 -12.97 -15.34
N CYS A 82 -18.52 -12.84 -14.85
CA CYS A 82 -18.99 -13.64 -13.71
C CYS A 82 -18.99 -15.15 -13.99
N SER A 83 -19.03 -15.57 -15.25
CA SER A 83 -18.88 -16.97 -15.65
C SER A 83 -17.45 -17.51 -15.46
N GLU A 84 -16.45 -16.64 -15.30
CA GLU A 84 -15.05 -17.00 -15.05
C GLU A 84 -14.74 -17.09 -13.55
N VAL A 85 -15.67 -16.64 -12.70
CA VAL A 85 -15.59 -16.82 -11.25
C VAL A 85 -15.56 -18.33 -10.97
N GLY A 86 -14.60 -18.78 -10.17
CA GLY A 86 -14.33 -20.21 -9.97
C GLY A 86 -13.22 -20.76 -10.88
N THR A 87 -12.73 -19.98 -11.84
CA THR A 87 -11.55 -20.36 -12.62
C THR A 87 -10.29 -19.77 -11.96
N SER A 88 -9.35 -20.64 -11.64
CA SER A 88 -8.10 -20.25 -10.97
C SER A 88 -7.37 -19.11 -11.70
N GLY A 89 -6.94 -18.10 -10.96
CA GLY A 89 -6.20 -16.92 -11.43
C GLY A 89 -7.07 -15.80 -11.99
N LYS A 90 -8.32 -16.05 -12.38
CA LYS A 90 -9.15 -15.05 -13.08
C LYS A 90 -9.60 -13.90 -12.21
N VAL A 91 -10.00 -14.17 -10.99
CA VAL A 91 -10.41 -13.13 -10.04
C VAL A 91 -9.21 -12.29 -9.62
N ALA A 92 -8.06 -12.92 -9.37
CA ALA A 92 -6.84 -12.22 -9.01
C ALA A 92 -6.35 -11.31 -10.16
N GLU A 93 -6.31 -11.82 -11.39
CA GLU A 93 -5.91 -11.06 -12.59
C GLU A 93 -6.80 -9.83 -12.79
N ALA A 94 -8.12 -10.02 -12.72
CA ALA A 94 -9.09 -8.95 -12.87
C ALA A 94 -8.99 -7.90 -11.74
N ALA A 95 -8.82 -8.32 -10.49
CA ALA A 95 -8.65 -7.41 -9.36
C ALA A 95 -7.38 -6.58 -9.47
N ILE A 96 -6.26 -7.17 -9.90
CA ILE A 96 -4.99 -6.48 -10.12
C ILE A 96 -5.15 -5.43 -11.24
N ALA A 97 -5.81 -5.81 -12.35
CA ALA A 97 -6.05 -4.89 -13.45
C ALA A 97 -6.97 -3.72 -13.05
N ALA A 98 -8.01 -3.99 -12.26
CA ALA A 98 -8.94 -2.98 -11.77
C ALA A 98 -8.30 -2.01 -10.77
N LEU A 99 -7.33 -2.48 -9.98
CA LEU A 99 -6.70 -1.73 -8.90
C LEU A 99 -5.29 -1.22 -9.25
N ASN A 100 -4.95 -1.13 -10.53
CA ASN A 100 -3.61 -0.75 -10.98
C ASN A 100 -3.21 0.71 -10.65
N ASP A 101 -4.15 1.53 -10.20
CA ASP A 101 -3.89 2.91 -9.76
C ASP A 101 -3.36 3.00 -8.32
N PHE A 102 -3.47 1.94 -7.54
CA PHE A 102 -2.95 1.91 -6.18
C PHE A 102 -1.43 1.96 -6.19
N LYS A 103 -0.88 3.02 -5.58
CA LYS A 103 0.56 3.22 -5.49
C LYS A 103 1.12 2.69 -4.17
N ASN A 104 2.32 2.11 -4.26
CA ASN A 104 3.02 1.65 -3.07
C ASN A 104 3.45 2.84 -2.20
N SER A 105 3.09 2.80 -0.92
CA SER A 105 3.42 3.85 0.06
C SER A 105 4.92 4.02 0.31
N TYR A 106 5.72 3.01 -0.01
CA TYR A 106 7.18 3.04 0.08
C TYR A 106 7.84 3.52 -1.22
N GLY A 107 7.05 3.84 -2.24
CA GLY A 107 7.54 4.25 -3.56
C GLY A 107 7.81 3.07 -4.47
N GLU A 108 8.91 3.12 -5.21
CA GLU A 108 9.30 2.02 -6.10
C GLU A 108 9.92 0.87 -5.30
N VAL A 109 9.36 -0.31 -5.46
CA VAL A 109 9.81 -1.54 -4.82
C VAL A 109 9.91 -2.60 -5.91
N ASN A 110 11.06 -3.23 -6.04
CA ASN A 110 11.34 -4.24 -7.06
C ASN A 110 11.00 -3.79 -8.50
N GLY A 111 11.35 -2.52 -8.83
CA GLY A 111 11.08 -1.95 -10.15
C GLY A 111 9.62 -1.55 -10.40
N SER A 112 8.73 -1.70 -9.42
CA SER A 112 7.32 -1.36 -9.53
C SER A 112 6.90 -0.32 -8.50
N LYS A 113 6.08 0.63 -8.93
CA LYS A 113 5.41 1.60 -8.06
C LYS A 113 4.01 1.15 -7.63
N LEU A 114 3.55 -0.01 -8.11
CA LEU A 114 2.23 -0.53 -7.82
C LEU A 114 2.16 -1.11 -6.41
N ALA A 115 1.05 -0.84 -5.73
CA ALA A 115 0.76 -1.44 -4.44
C ALA A 115 0.16 -2.84 -4.59
N ILE A 116 -0.54 -3.13 -5.69
CA ILE A 116 -1.26 -4.38 -5.92
C ILE A 116 -0.54 -5.17 -7.01
N VAL A 117 -0.19 -6.40 -6.72
CA VAL A 117 0.56 -7.27 -7.62
C VAL A 117 0.07 -8.72 -7.51
N ALA A 118 0.39 -9.53 -8.52
CA ALA A 118 0.13 -10.96 -8.47
C ALA A 118 0.99 -11.63 -7.40
N GLY A 119 0.42 -12.62 -6.73
CA GLY A 119 1.08 -13.38 -5.69
C GLY A 119 0.84 -14.88 -5.80
N ALA A 120 1.23 -15.61 -4.78
CA ALA A 120 0.93 -17.02 -4.61
C ALA A 120 -0.22 -17.19 -3.60
N THR A 121 -0.81 -18.38 -3.57
CA THR A 121 -1.83 -18.76 -2.57
C THR A 121 -1.23 -18.97 -1.17
N THR A 122 0.08 -18.92 -1.05
CA THR A 122 0.82 -18.97 0.21
C THR A 122 1.32 -17.59 0.62
N ALA A 123 1.38 -17.36 1.93
CA ALA A 123 1.85 -16.09 2.47
C ALA A 123 3.28 -15.76 2.03
N PRO A 124 3.54 -14.55 1.52
CA PRO A 124 4.87 -14.16 1.09
C PRO A 124 5.79 -13.92 2.30
N THR A 125 7.10 -14.03 2.06
CA THR A 125 8.09 -13.51 3.00
C THR A 125 8.21 -12.01 2.79
N CYS A 126 8.01 -11.23 3.85
CA CYS A 126 8.16 -9.77 3.78
C CYS A 126 9.64 -9.38 3.79
N SER A 127 9.99 -8.49 2.89
CA SER A 127 11.35 -8.02 2.66
C SER A 127 11.34 -6.61 2.06
N ASN A 128 12.51 -6.02 1.85
CA ASN A 128 12.64 -4.74 1.14
C ASN A 128 12.04 -4.77 -0.28
N SER A 129 11.97 -5.96 -0.91
CA SER A 129 11.39 -6.13 -2.25
C SER A 129 9.87 -6.36 -2.27
N THR A 130 9.23 -6.48 -1.10
CA THR A 130 7.78 -6.74 -1.00
C THR A 130 7.05 -5.75 -0.09
N LYS A 131 7.79 -4.89 0.63
CA LYS A 131 7.19 -3.93 1.57
C LYS A 131 6.20 -2.98 0.88
N GLY A 132 5.06 -2.77 1.52
CA GLY A 132 3.99 -1.93 0.99
C GLY A 132 3.18 -2.56 -0.13
N GLN A 133 3.52 -3.76 -0.58
CA GLN A 133 2.78 -4.48 -1.61
C GLN A 133 1.68 -5.34 -1.01
N THR A 134 0.56 -5.37 -1.70
CA THR A 134 -0.54 -6.32 -1.49
C THR A 134 -0.53 -7.29 -2.65
N THR A 135 -0.37 -8.56 -2.37
CA THR A 135 -0.44 -9.65 -3.34
C THR A 135 -1.83 -10.25 -3.34
N ILE A 136 -2.35 -10.55 -4.54
CA ILE A 136 -3.61 -11.23 -4.74
C ILE A 136 -3.33 -12.51 -5.54
N ALA A 137 -3.92 -13.61 -5.11
CA ALA A 137 -3.95 -14.87 -5.82
C ALA A 137 -5.30 -15.54 -5.63
N ASP A 138 -5.71 -16.40 -6.55
CA ASP A 138 -6.85 -17.28 -6.36
C ASP A 138 -6.58 -18.66 -6.94
N ASP A 139 -7.22 -19.69 -6.38
CA ASP A 139 -7.16 -21.07 -6.83
C ASP A 139 -8.48 -21.54 -7.48
N GLY A 140 -9.41 -20.62 -7.70
CA GLY A 140 -10.75 -20.86 -8.21
C GLY A 140 -11.79 -21.14 -7.11
N SER A 141 -11.36 -21.52 -5.91
CA SER A 141 -12.25 -21.75 -4.76
C SER A 141 -12.10 -20.68 -3.69
N SER A 142 -10.91 -20.10 -3.59
CA SER A 142 -10.57 -19.11 -2.58
C SER A 142 -9.67 -18.04 -3.16
N ILE A 143 -9.84 -16.82 -2.67
CA ILE A 143 -9.03 -15.65 -3.00
C ILE A 143 -8.15 -15.34 -1.79
N TYR A 144 -6.85 -15.24 -2.02
CA TYR A 144 -5.82 -14.98 -1.01
C TYR A 144 -5.30 -13.56 -1.19
N ILE A 145 -5.33 -12.79 -0.12
CA ILE A 145 -4.86 -11.40 -0.10
C ILE A 145 -3.86 -11.26 1.03
N PHE A 146 -2.61 -10.98 0.68
CA PHE A 146 -1.54 -10.75 1.64
C PHE A 146 -0.96 -9.36 1.45
N THR A 147 -0.55 -8.72 2.54
CA THR A 147 0.12 -7.41 2.49
C THR A 147 1.31 -7.38 3.43
N CYS A 148 2.48 -7.08 2.89
CA CYS A 148 3.67 -6.78 3.66
C CYS A 148 3.68 -5.28 4.02
N ALA A 149 3.22 -4.95 5.23
CA ALA A 149 3.19 -3.56 5.68
C ALA A 149 4.59 -2.99 5.97
N THR A 150 5.58 -3.87 6.21
CA THR A 150 7.01 -3.55 6.41
C THR A 150 7.87 -4.64 5.80
N ASP A 151 9.18 -4.44 5.77
CA ASP A 151 10.17 -5.41 5.27
C ASP A 151 10.44 -6.58 6.23
N ASP A 152 10.10 -6.44 7.51
CA ASP A 152 10.20 -7.46 8.55
C ASP A 152 8.83 -8.06 8.91
N GLY A 153 7.85 -7.93 8.03
CA GLY A 153 6.45 -8.30 8.28
C GLY A 153 6.29 -9.79 8.58
N THR A 154 5.73 -10.08 9.74
CA THR A 154 5.23 -11.40 10.12
C THR A 154 3.79 -11.27 10.61
N ALA A 155 3.04 -12.37 10.63
CA ALA A 155 1.71 -12.37 11.21
C ALA A 155 1.78 -12.05 12.72
N ALA A 156 2.83 -12.49 13.40
CA ALA A 156 3.02 -12.26 14.83
C ALA A 156 3.21 -10.79 15.21
N ASN A 157 3.92 -10.00 14.38
CA ASN A 157 4.11 -8.56 14.63
C ASN A 157 3.02 -7.68 13.99
N GLY A 158 2.01 -8.30 13.34
CA GLY A 158 0.90 -7.61 12.69
C GLY A 158 1.32 -6.75 11.48
N ASN A 159 2.47 -7.05 10.88
CA ASN A 159 2.99 -6.36 9.70
C ASN A 159 2.81 -7.16 8.42
N LEU A 160 2.60 -8.48 8.52
CA LEU A 160 2.03 -9.31 7.47
C LEU A 160 0.53 -9.46 7.72
N LEU A 161 -0.27 -8.90 6.84
CA LEU A 161 -1.73 -9.05 6.84
C LEU A 161 -2.09 -10.18 5.89
N SER A 162 -3.03 -11.02 6.31
CA SER A 162 -3.50 -12.17 5.55
C SER A 162 -5.01 -12.28 5.67
N ASN A 163 -5.69 -12.33 4.54
CA ASN A 163 -7.11 -12.62 4.45
C ASN A 163 -7.37 -13.61 3.32
N GLN A 164 -8.37 -14.44 3.53
CA GLN A 164 -8.91 -15.36 2.55
C GLN A 164 -10.41 -15.13 2.40
N ALA A 165 -10.90 -15.11 1.18
CA ALA A 165 -12.31 -15.09 0.87
C ALA A 165 -12.65 -16.33 0.02
N VAL A 166 -13.77 -16.96 0.30
CA VAL A 166 -14.27 -18.10 -0.48
C VAL A 166 -15.01 -17.57 -1.69
N VAL A 167 -14.81 -18.19 -2.83
CA VAL A 167 -15.57 -17.98 -4.06
C VAL A 167 -16.84 -18.82 -3.94
N GLU A 168 -17.98 -18.16 -3.77
CA GLU A 168 -19.31 -18.81 -3.67
C GLU A 168 -20.08 -18.69 -4.99
#